data_19e7b8843bcad50c85558e3694a828a3
#
_entry.id   19e7b8843bcad50c85558e3694a828a3
#
_cell.length_a   1.000
_cell.length_b   1.000
_cell.length_c   1.000
_cell.angle_alpha   90.00
_cell.angle_beta   90.00
_cell.angle_gamma   90.00
#
_symmetry.space_group_name_H-M   'P 1'
#
loop_
_entity.id
_entity.type
_entity.pdbx_description
1 polymer ?
#
loop_
_entity_poly.entity_id
_entity_poly.type
_entity_poly.pdbx_seq_one_letter_code
_entity_poly.pdbx_strand_id
1 'polypeptide(L)'
;SDTRVYADGTSRMAVSDRVGTGNYKITVNEPAKQSALPTTTTAGTIPEGTVTINGNEVEISAGENAASVFEKLRFGAEKADVNLMVIDPAATQDYDTYPTSGGYEMLDKTFDFGDTLAFVSNQYGTSSEIQISCSNNALASFLGLDAATQTVGTDADVKADLTSSFDAQTTVIMDGNKVKITDVAGFEMDFVLDAGKKGDVDIEVTDIGTMTLQIGANEHQTMQVRIPEISSKTLYLDEVDVTKVNGGDRAIARLDEAIKTTTSVRSAVGAYQNRLEYAVSSLDASEEDMTNAISRISDVDMAKEMTEYTKYTVLQQAGTSVLAQANDIPQSVLQLLQ
;
A
#
# COMPACT_ATOMS: atom_id res chain seq x y z
N SER A 1 12.66 4.00 -2.19
CA SER A 1 12.27 5.21 -1.46
C SER A 1 11.34 4.81 -0.33
N ASP A 2 11.80 4.97 0.90
CA ASP A 2 11.01 4.71 2.10
C ASP A 2 9.81 5.64 2.13
N THR A 3 8.63 5.10 1.94
CA THR A 3 7.42 5.79 2.34
C THR A 3 7.40 5.76 3.87
N ARG A 4 7.77 6.86 4.50
CA ARG A 4 7.83 6.92 5.96
C ARG A 4 6.47 7.31 6.50
N VAL A 5 5.66 6.29 6.69
CA VAL A 5 4.39 6.42 7.38
C VAL A 5 4.49 5.64 8.68
N TYR A 6 4.29 6.35 9.78
CA TYR A 6 4.33 5.77 11.12
C TYR A 6 2.93 5.80 11.70
N ALA A 7 2.43 4.65 12.12
CA ALA A 7 1.17 4.55 12.85
C ALA A 7 1.23 3.38 13.83
N ASP A 8 0.90 3.63 15.07
CA ASP A 8 0.84 2.61 16.11
C ASP A 8 -0.54 1.92 16.11
N GLY A 9 -0.54 0.60 16.19
CA GLY A 9 -1.77 -0.21 16.16
C GLY A 9 -2.38 -0.37 14.77
N THR A 10 -1.56 -0.21 13.73
CA THR A 10 -1.93 -0.46 12.34
C THR A 10 -0.87 -1.28 11.64
N SER A 11 -1.29 -2.03 10.63
CA SER A 11 -0.40 -2.79 9.77
C SER A 11 -0.76 -2.55 8.30
N ARG A 12 0.19 -2.90 7.39
CA ARG A 12 -0.03 -2.92 5.93
C ARG A 12 -0.51 -1.60 5.35
N MET A 13 0.08 -0.50 5.81
CA MET A 13 -0.31 0.81 5.34
C MET A 13 0.14 1.08 3.91
N ALA A 14 -0.81 1.47 3.07
CA ALA A 14 -0.60 1.96 1.71
C ALA A 14 -1.19 3.37 1.58
N VAL A 15 -0.46 4.27 0.95
CA VAL A 15 -0.90 5.66 0.74
C VAL A 15 -0.75 6.03 -0.73
N SER A 16 -1.70 6.79 -1.27
CA SER A 16 -1.64 7.30 -2.64
C SER A 16 -0.61 8.42 -2.76
N ASP A 17 -0.25 8.76 -4.00
CA ASP A 17 0.64 9.89 -4.33
C ASP A 17 0.04 11.26 -4.02
N ARG A 18 -1.24 11.30 -3.69
CA ARG A 18 -1.97 12.52 -3.32
C ARG A 18 -2.06 12.75 -1.81
N VAL A 19 -1.55 11.83 -1.01
CA VAL A 19 -1.42 12.02 0.43
C VAL A 19 -0.27 12.99 0.70
N GLY A 20 -0.56 14.12 1.34
CA GLY A 20 0.45 15.10 1.75
C GLY A 20 1.23 14.63 2.98
N THR A 21 2.40 15.22 3.21
CA THR A 21 3.10 15.07 4.49
C THR A 21 2.32 15.76 5.60
N GLY A 22 2.20 15.12 6.75
CA GLY A 22 1.44 15.67 7.87
C GLY A 22 1.03 14.62 8.88
N ASN A 23 0.33 15.06 9.90
CA ASN A 23 -0.23 14.20 10.93
C ASN A 23 -1.73 14.00 10.66
N TYR A 24 -2.10 12.76 10.45
CA TYR A 24 -3.47 12.33 10.27
C TYR A 24 -3.90 11.57 11.51
N LYS A 25 -5.06 11.93 12.05
CA LYS A 25 -5.57 11.29 13.25
C LYS A 25 -6.91 10.65 12.98
N ILE A 26 -7.05 9.41 13.42
CA ILE A 26 -8.32 8.69 13.42
C ILE A 26 -8.64 8.24 14.83
N THR A 27 -9.92 8.11 15.14
CA THR A 27 -10.39 7.56 16.40
C THR A 27 -11.16 6.28 16.13
N VAL A 28 -10.70 5.18 16.71
CA VAL A 28 -11.37 3.87 16.68
C VAL A 28 -12.31 3.82 17.89
N ASN A 29 -13.59 3.93 17.67
CA ASN A 29 -14.61 3.85 18.72
C ASN A 29 -14.80 2.42 19.20
N GLU A 30 -14.96 1.48 18.24
CA GLU A 30 -15.07 0.07 18.50
C GLU A 30 -14.19 -0.73 17.51
N PRO A 31 -13.43 -1.72 18.00
CA PRO A 31 -12.62 -2.58 17.13
C PRO A 31 -13.51 -3.52 16.30
N ALA A 32 -12.99 -3.97 15.16
CA ALA A 32 -13.63 -5.03 14.40
C ALA A 32 -13.71 -6.33 15.21
N LYS A 33 -14.81 -7.04 15.08
CA LYS A 33 -15.00 -8.35 15.74
C LYS A 33 -15.21 -9.44 14.70
N GLN A 34 -14.58 -10.57 14.97
CA GLN A 34 -14.86 -11.81 14.24
C GLN A 34 -16.22 -12.35 14.67
N SER A 35 -16.89 -13.07 13.76
CA SER A 35 -18.02 -13.90 14.17
C SER A 35 -17.53 -15.01 15.08
N ALA A 36 -18.14 -15.18 16.23
CA ALA A 36 -17.81 -16.21 17.19
C ALA A 36 -19.09 -16.84 17.79
N LEU A 37 -19.09 -18.16 17.88
CA LEU A 37 -20.19 -18.93 18.42
C LEU A 37 -19.67 -19.89 19.51
N PRO A 38 -19.77 -19.52 20.79
CA PRO A 38 -19.47 -20.43 21.88
C PRO A 38 -20.60 -21.45 22.08
N THR A 39 -20.24 -22.69 22.29
CA THR A 39 -21.19 -23.78 22.57
C THR A 39 -20.67 -24.66 23.69
N THR A 40 -21.53 -25.02 24.64
CA THR A 40 -21.13 -25.96 25.71
C THR A 40 -21.74 -27.32 25.44
N THR A 41 -20.90 -28.30 25.23
CA THR A 41 -21.35 -29.68 24.98
C THR A 41 -21.89 -30.33 26.24
N THR A 42 -22.81 -31.30 26.09
CA THR A 42 -23.34 -32.04 27.20
C THR A 42 -22.48 -33.29 27.47
N ALA A 43 -22.18 -33.58 28.72
CA ALA A 43 -21.47 -34.81 29.08
C ALA A 43 -22.38 -36.03 28.82
N GLY A 44 -21.85 -37.05 28.14
CA GLY A 44 -22.62 -38.27 27.83
C GLY A 44 -22.24 -38.92 26.51
N THR A 45 -23.13 -39.72 25.97
CA THR A 45 -22.95 -40.36 24.66
C THR A 45 -23.54 -39.51 23.56
N ILE A 46 -22.71 -39.14 22.59
CA ILE A 46 -23.15 -38.30 21.48
C ILE A 46 -24.17 -39.03 20.57
N PRO A 47 -25.30 -38.40 20.18
CA PRO A 47 -26.23 -38.93 19.22
C PRO A 47 -25.62 -38.90 17.80
N GLU A 48 -26.09 -39.79 16.92
CA GLU A 48 -25.75 -39.76 15.53
C GLU A 48 -26.45 -38.58 14.80
N GLY A 49 -25.81 -38.07 13.74
CA GLY A 49 -26.39 -37.04 12.91
C GLY A 49 -25.30 -36.28 12.12
N THR A 50 -25.77 -35.29 11.38
CA THR A 50 -24.93 -34.44 10.56
C THR A 50 -24.91 -33.02 11.13
N VAL A 51 -23.74 -32.43 11.26
CA VAL A 51 -23.54 -31.01 11.57
C VAL A 51 -23.11 -30.32 10.27
N THR A 52 -23.81 -29.27 9.90
CA THR A 52 -23.47 -28.47 8.71
C THR A 52 -22.91 -27.14 9.18
N ILE A 53 -21.67 -26.82 8.78
CA ILE A 53 -20.96 -25.58 9.13
C ILE A 53 -20.72 -24.79 7.83
N ASN A 54 -21.33 -23.64 7.67
CA ASN A 54 -21.28 -22.82 6.44
C ASN A 54 -21.45 -23.68 5.15
N GLY A 55 -22.41 -24.61 5.18
CA GLY A 55 -22.69 -25.52 4.06
C GLY A 55 -21.80 -26.76 3.95
N ASN A 56 -20.77 -26.92 4.81
CA ASN A 56 -19.95 -28.13 4.86
C ASN A 56 -20.54 -29.14 5.86
N GLU A 57 -20.85 -30.33 5.39
CA GLU A 57 -21.45 -31.41 6.18
C GLU A 57 -20.39 -32.24 6.90
N VAL A 58 -20.62 -32.49 8.18
CA VAL A 58 -19.80 -33.34 9.05
C VAL A 58 -20.66 -34.43 9.65
N GLU A 59 -20.41 -35.69 9.29
CA GLU A 59 -21.14 -36.84 9.83
C GLU A 59 -20.56 -37.29 11.17
N ILE A 60 -21.44 -37.43 12.15
CA ILE A 60 -21.13 -37.91 13.50
C ILE A 60 -21.90 -39.22 13.74
N SER A 61 -21.20 -40.27 14.12
CA SER A 61 -21.80 -41.57 14.49
C SER A 61 -22.15 -41.63 15.97
N ALA A 62 -23.19 -42.41 16.32
CA ALA A 62 -23.59 -42.58 17.70
C ALA A 62 -22.44 -43.17 18.55
N GLY A 63 -22.17 -42.59 19.71
CA GLY A 63 -21.19 -43.11 20.66
C GLY A 63 -19.73 -42.91 20.26
N GLU A 64 -19.42 -42.05 19.32
CA GLU A 64 -18.04 -41.64 19.03
C GLU A 64 -17.40 -40.98 20.27
N ASN A 65 -16.06 -41.12 20.38
CA ASN A 65 -15.32 -40.48 21.48
C ASN A 65 -15.13 -38.98 21.18
N ALA A 66 -14.92 -38.21 22.25
CA ALA A 66 -14.79 -36.74 22.16
C ALA A 66 -13.66 -36.28 21.18
N ALA A 67 -12.50 -36.94 21.21
CA ALA A 67 -11.38 -36.59 20.34
C ALA A 67 -11.71 -36.78 18.85
N SER A 68 -12.40 -37.90 18.50
CA SER A 68 -12.83 -38.15 17.10
C SER A 68 -13.84 -37.10 16.64
N VAL A 69 -14.81 -36.78 17.49
CA VAL A 69 -15.84 -35.76 17.19
C VAL A 69 -15.19 -34.39 17.00
N PHE A 70 -14.27 -34.02 17.88
CA PHE A 70 -13.54 -32.74 17.81
C PHE A 70 -12.75 -32.61 16.48
N GLU A 71 -11.99 -33.66 16.13
CA GLU A 71 -11.21 -33.65 14.88
C GLU A 71 -12.11 -33.55 13.62
N LYS A 72 -13.26 -34.26 13.62
CA LYS A 72 -14.23 -34.16 12.53
C LYS A 72 -14.83 -32.74 12.42
N LEU A 73 -15.26 -32.18 13.55
CA LEU A 73 -15.81 -30.82 13.60
C LEU A 73 -14.76 -29.78 13.24
N ARG A 74 -13.52 -29.95 13.72
CA ARG A 74 -12.40 -29.07 13.39
C ARG A 74 -12.12 -29.08 11.89
N PHE A 75 -12.05 -30.27 11.28
CA PHE A 75 -11.84 -30.40 9.84
C PHE A 75 -12.98 -29.77 9.03
N GLY A 76 -14.24 -29.96 9.45
CA GLY A 76 -15.41 -29.34 8.81
C GLY A 76 -15.42 -27.81 8.98
N ALA A 77 -15.03 -27.31 10.14
CA ALA A 77 -14.91 -25.88 10.42
C ALA A 77 -13.77 -25.23 9.60
N GLU A 78 -12.60 -25.87 9.55
CA GLU A 78 -11.47 -25.39 8.71
C GLU A 78 -11.84 -25.31 7.22
N LYS A 79 -12.65 -26.25 6.72
CA LYS A 79 -13.22 -26.20 5.37
C LYS A 79 -14.11 -24.99 5.14
N ALA A 80 -14.78 -24.55 6.20
CA ALA A 80 -15.69 -23.41 6.20
C ALA A 80 -14.99 -22.06 6.52
N ASP A 81 -13.66 -22.02 6.60
CA ASP A 81 -12.87 -20.88 7.05
C ASP A 81 -13.19 -20.44 8.50
N VAL A 82 -13.53 -21.43 9.34
CA VAL A 82 -13.87 -21.26 10.75
C VAL A 82 -12.86 -22.06 11.58
N ASN A 83 -12.33 -21.47 12.63
CA ASN A 83 -11.50 -22.16 13.61
C ASN A 83 -12.39 -22.74 14.71
N LEU A 84 -12.14 -23.99 15.09
CA LEU A 84 -12.75 -24.60 16.24
C LEU A 84 -11.72 -24.72 17.36
N MET A 85 -12.05 -24.21 18.55
CA MET A 85 -11.17 -24.22 19.72
C MET A 85 -11.93 -24.57 20.98
N VAL A 86 -11.19 -25.12 21.96
CA VAL A 86 -11.69 -25.31 23.34
C VAL A 86 -11.42 -24.01 24.10
N ILE A 87 -12.43 -23.47 24.75
CA ILE A 87 -12.37 -22.18 25.44
C ILE A 87 -12.75 -22.28 26.91
N ASP A 88 -12.32 -21.31 27.73
CA ASP A 88 -12.87 -21.07 29.03
C ASP A 88 -14.03 -20.07 28.91
N PRO A 89 -15.29 -20.48 29.19
CA PRO A 89 -16.44 -19.58 29.08
C PRO A 89 -16.42 -18.47 30.14
N ALA A 90 -15.61 -18.57 31.18
CA ALA A 90 -15.48 -17.56 32.23
C ALA A 90 -14.37 -16.54 31.95
N ALA A 91 -13.49 -16.81 30.99
CA ALA A 91 -12.44 -15.87 30.62
C ALA A 91 -13.05 -14.64 29.92
N THR A 92 -12.75 -13.48 30.50
CA THR A 92 -13.14 -12.19 29.88
C THR A 92 -12.26 -11.91 28.67
N GLN A 93 -12.87 -11.36 27.64
CA GLN A 93 -12.19 -10.93 26.41
C GLN A 93 -11.05 -9.97 26.75
N ASP A 94 -9.82 -10.42 26.65
CA ASP A 94 -8.64 -9.57 26.72
C ASP A 94 -7.84 -9.71 25.42
N TYR A 95 -7.95 -8.69 24.56
CA TYR A 95 -7.25 -8.64 23.30
C TYR A 95 -5.75 -8.36 23.44
N ASP A 96 -5.30 -7.94 24.64
CA ASP A 96 -3.93 -7.46 24.84
C ASP A 96 -2.95 -8.54 25.32
N THR A 97 -3.41 -9.67 25.87
CA THR A 97 -2.53 -10.55 26.65
C THR A 97 -2.30 -11.95 26.12
N TYR A 98 -3.06 -12.51 25.15
CA TYR A 98 -2.72 -13.81 24.55
C TYR A 98 -3.58 -14.22 23.37
N PRO A 99 -3.25 -15.30 22.64
CA PRO A 99 -3.93 -15.60 21.39
C PRO A 99 -5.43 -15.76 21.63
N THR A 100 -6.11 -14.62 21.63
CA THR A 100 -7.54 -14.52 21.66
C THR A 100 -8.03 -14.52 20.22
N SER A 101 -8.81 -15.52 19.87
CA SER A 101 -9.50 -15.55 18.60
C SER A 101 -10.97 -15.28 18.87
N GLY A 102 -11.52 -14.24 18.23
CA GLY A 102 -12.90 -13.83 18.47
C GLY A 102 -13.19 -13.35 19.89
N GLY A 103 -12.15 -13.04 20.67
CA GLY A 103 -12.29 -12.59 22.07
C GLY A 103 -12.40 -13.72 23.10
N TYR A 104 -12.13 -14.95 22.73
CA TYR A 104 -12.10 -16.07 23.65
C TYR A 104 -10.68 -16.55 23.91
N GLU A 105 -10.35 -16.85 25.17
CA GLU A 105 -9.10 -17.47 25.55
C GLU A 105 -9.11 -18.95 25.14
N MET A 106 -8.10 -19.34 24.38
CA MET A 106 -7.93 -20.71 23.92
C MET A 106 -7.27 -21.55 25.00
N LEU A 107 -7.90 -22.66 25.39
CA LEU A 107 -7.33 -23.60 26.34
C LEU A 107 -6.47 -24.65 25.62
N ASP A 108 -5.23 -24.83 26.07
CA ASP A 108 -4.35 -25.89 25.61
C ASP A 108 -4.67 -27.19 26.39
N LYS A 109 -5.81 -27.78 26.06
CA LYS A 109 -6.23 -29.06 26.61
C LYS A 109 -6.93 -29.93 25.57
N THR A 110 -6.92 -31.26 25.83
CA THR A 110 -7.70 -32.21 25.06
C THR A 110 -9.19 -31.97 25.33
N PHE A 111 -10.00 -31.91 24.25
CA PHE A 111 -11.44 -31.76 24.34
C PHE A 111 -12.11 -33.01 24.97
N ASP A 112 -12.99 -32.75 25.92
CA ASP A 112 -13.90 -33.75 26.48
C ASP A 112 -15.37 -33.28 26.41
N PHE A 113 -16.33 -34.21 26.36
CA PHE A 113 -17.73 -33.87 26.43
C PHE A 113 -18.10 -33.21 27.77
N GLY A 114 -18.72 -32.05 27.70
CA GLY A 114 -18.99 -31.14 28.78
C GLY A 114 -18.11 -29.87 28.73
N ASP A 115 -17.12 -29.85 27.86
CA ASP A 115 -16.32 -28.66 27.62
C ASP A 115 -17.06 -27.65 26.73
N THR A 116 -16.60 -26.39 26.78
CA THR A 116 -17.08 -25.33 25.92
C THR A 116 -16.16 -25.20 24.71
N LEU A 117 -16.78 -25.23 23.56
CA LEU A 117 -16.15 -24.99 22.26
C LEU A 117 -16.49 -23.59 21.76
N ALA A 118 -15.64 -23.00 20.97
CA ALA A 118 -15.96 -21.83 20.17
C ALA A 118 -15.64 -22.08 18.70
N PHE A 119 -16.61 -21.78 17.85
CA PHE A 119 -16.42 -21.63 16.41
C PHE A 119 -16.14 -20.16 16.14
N VAL A 120 -14.99 -19.83 15.56
CA VAL A 120 -14.57 -18.45 15.31
C VAL A 120 -14.15 -18.31 13.86
N SER A 121 -14.74 -17.37 13.14
CA SER A 121 -14.36 -17.09 11.77
C SER A 121 -12.95 -16.49 11.68
N ASN A 122 -12.20 -16.83 10.64
CA ASN A 122 -10.89 -16.22 10.39
C ASN A 122 -11.00 -14.76 9.87
N GLN A 123 -12.19 -14.32 9.46
CA GLN A 123 -12.43 -12.99 8.93
C GLN A 123 -13.02 -12.07 9.99
N TYR A 124 -12.74 -10.77 9.87
CA TYR A 124 -13.32 -9.72 10.69
C TYR A 124 -14.49 -9.05 9.95
N GLY A 125 -15.39 -8.46 10.72
CA GLY A 125 -16.45 -7.61 10.18
C GLY A 125 -17.72 -8.33 9.78
N THR A 126 -18.59 -7.61 9.11
CA THR A 126 -19.93 -8.10 8.71
C THR A 126 -19.88 -9.18 7.62
N SER A 127 -18.75 -9.30 6.91
CA SER A 127 -18.50 -10.41 5.98
C SER A 127 -18.13 -11.72 6.70
N SER A 128 -17.81 -11.64 7.98
CA SER A 128 -17.56 -12.79 8.86
C SER A 128 -18.88 -13.37 9.35
N GLU A 129 -19.28 -14.50 8.77
CA GLU A 129 -20.53 -15.19 9.12
C GLU A 129 -20.26 -16.65 9.48
N ILE A 130 -20.87 -17.11 10.55
CA ILE A 130 -20.92 -18.53 10.93
C ILE A 130 -22.35 -18.97 10.98
N GLN A 131 -22.67 -19.97 10.18
CA GLN A 131 -23.97 -20.63 10.19
C GLN A 131 -23.77 -22.11 10.49
N ILE A 132 -24.34 -22.57 11.60
CA ILE A 132 -24.30 -23.99 12.00
C ILE A 132 -25.71 -24.52 12.11
N SER A 133 -25.94 -25.69 11.54
CA SER A 133 -27.20 -26.43 11.67
C SER A 133 -26.94 -27.90 11.92
N CYS A 134 -27.85 -28.55 12.64
CA CYS A 134 -27.78 -29.97 12.93
C CYS A 134 -28.98 -30.70 12.31
N SER A 135 -28.75 -31.92 11.85
CA SER A 135 -29.81 -32.76 11.20
C SER A 135 -30.93 -33.17 12.16
N ASN A 136 -30.67 -33.16 13.45
CA ASN A 136 -31.67 -33.48 14.47
C ASN A 136 -31.47 -32.69 15.76
N ASN A 137 -32.52 -32.52 16.54
CA ASN A 137 -32.53 -31.74 17.74
C ASN A 137 -31.73 -32.40 18.88
N ALA A 138 -31.58 -33.74 18.89
CA ALA A 138 -30.81 -34.42 19.93
C ALA A 138 -29.31 -34.08 19.82
N LEU A 139 -28.76 -34.09 18.61
CA LEU A 139 -27.39 -33.70 18.35
C LEU A 139 -27.19 -32.19 18.59
N ALA A 140 -28.14 -31.35 18.19
CA ALA A 140 -28.08 -29.90 18.44
C ALA A 140 -28.02 -29.61 19.95
N SER A 141 -28.91 -30.20 20.73
CA SER A 141 -28.91 -30.04 22.21
C SER A 141 -27.66 -30.62 22.88
N PHE A 142 -27.11 -31.73 22.33
CA PHE A 142 -25.87 -32.33 22.86
C PHE A 142 -24.67 -31.41 22.65
N LEU A 143 -24.57 -30.76 21.49
CA LEU A 143 -23.51 -29.81 21.15
C LEU A 143 -23.75 -28.40 21.71
N GLY A 144 -24.86 -28.17 22.41
CA GLY A 144 -25.21 -26.84 22.93
C GLY A 144 -25.58 -25.84 21.86
N LEU A 145 -26.05 -26.33 20.70
CA LEU A 145 -26.49 -25.54 19.57
C LEU A 145 -28.04 -25.54 19.51
N ASP A 146 -28.62 -24.45 19.04
CA ASP A 146 -29.99 -24.49 18.56
C ASP A 146 -30.05 -25.23 17.22
N ALA A 147 -31.23 -25.63 16.75
CA ALA A 147 -31.39 -26.40 15.50
C ALA A 147 -30.77 -25.69 14.28
N ALA A 148 -30.72 -24.35 14.30
CA ALA A 148 -29.95 -23.54 13.37
C ALA A 148 -29.47 -22.26 14.10
N THR A 149 -28.18 -22.06 14.15
CA THR A 149 -27.58 -20.90 14.80
C THR A 149 -26.70 -20.14 13.80
N GLN A 150 -26.89 -18.83 13.76
CA GLN A 150 -26.14 -17.91 12.90
C GLN A 150 -25.56 -16.78 13.74
N THR A 151 -24.29 -16.47 13.53
CA THR A 151 -23.65 -15.29 14.09
C THR A 151 -22.90 -14.54 13.01
N VAL A 152 -22.81 -13.22 13.16
CA VAL A 152 -22.13 -12.32 12.23
C VAL A 152 -21.16 -11.44 13.03
N GLY A 153 -19.97 -11.21 12.50
CA GLY A 153 -19.01 -10.26 13.06
C GLY A 153 -19.46 -8.82 12.91
N THR A 154 -18.66 -7.90 13.40
CA THR A 154 -18.92 -6.45 13.28
C THR A 154 -17.70 -5.74 12.72
N ASP A 155 -17.94 -4.78 11.82
CA ASP A 155 -16.89 -3.91 11.31
C ASP A 155 -16.41 -2.97 12.41
N ALA A 156 -15.17 -2.51 12.29
CA ALA A 156 -14.67 -1.46 13.16
C ALA A 156 -15.46 -0.16 12.95
N ASP A 157 -15.69 0.59 14.04
CA ASP A 157 -16.23 1.95 13.96
C ASP A 157 -15.08 2.95 14.07
N VAL A 158 -14.71 3.55 12.94
CA VAL A 158 -13.58 4.48 12.82
C VAL A 158 -14.06 5.83 12.29
N LYS A 159 -13.57 6.89 12.90
CA LYS A 159 -13.80 8.26 12.45
C LYS A 159 -12.49 8.98 12.19
N ALA A 160 -12.42 9.68 11.06
CA ALA A 160 -11.33 10.60 10.78
C ALA A 160 -11.51 11.88 11.59
N ASP A 161 -10.45 12.35 12.21
CA ASP A 161 -10.43 13.66 12.89
C ASP A 161 -10.16 14.76 11.85
N LEU A 162 -11.21 15.44 11.43
CA LEU A 162 -11.14 16.52 10.44
C LEU A 162 -10.39 17.76 10.93
N THR A 163 -9.96 17.80 12.20
CA THR A 163 -9.08 18.85 12.73
C THR A 163 -7.59 18.55 12.48
N SER A 164 -7.28 17.32 12.06
CA SER A 164 -5.95 16.89 11.63
C SER A 164 -5.68 17.27 10.16
N SER A 165 -4.75 16.59 9.50
CA SER A 165 -4.42 16.85 8.08
C SER A 165 -5.46 16.31 7.07
N PHE A 166 -6.58 15.72 7.52
CA PHE A 166 -7.65 15.28 6.63
C PHE A 166 -8.48 16.47 6.10
N ASP A 167 -8.97 16.32 4.86
CA ASP A 167 -9.93 17.29 4.29
C ASP A 167 -11.33 17.07 4.88
N ALA A 168 -12.15 18.14 4.84
CA ALA A 168 -13.54 18.13 5.29
C ALA A 168 -14.44 17.15 4.51
N GLN A 169 -14.01 16.69 3.34
CA GLN A 169 -14.75 15.75 2.49
C GLN A 169 -14.18 14.32 2.55
N THR A 170 -13.40 14.01 3.56
CA THR A 170 -12.83 12.69 3.77
C THR A 170 -13.91 11.67 4.11
N THR A 171 -13.88 10.53 3.43
CA THR A 171 -14.78 9.40 3.65
C THR A 171 -13.97 8.21 4.16
N VAL A 172 -14.45 7.58 5.24
CA VAL A 172 -13.88 6.35 5.80
C VAL A 172 -14.77 5.18 5.42
N ILE A 173 -14.19 4.18 4.79
CA ILE A 173 -14.85 2.93 4.38
C ILE A 173 -14.22 1.81 5.18
N MET A 174 -15.06 0.97 5.78
CA MET A 174 -14.64 -0.16 6.60
C MET A 174 -15.03 -1.48 5.94
N ASP A 175 -14.12 -2.45 6.01
CA ASP A 175 -14.38 -3.85 5.68
C ASP A 175 -13.67 -4.70 6.74
N GLY A 176 -14.40 -5.04 7.78
CA GLY A 176 -13.84 -5.66 8.97
C GLY A 176 -12.86 -4.72 9.69
N ASN A 177 -11.61 -5.14 9.78
CA ASN A 177 -10.50 -4.36 10.36
C ASN A 177 -9.68 -3.61 9.29
N LYS A 178 -10.07 -3.69 8.02
CA LYS A 178 -9.45 -2.93 6.92
C LYS A 178 -10.11 -1.56 6.85
N VAL A 179 -9.29 -0.53 6.88
CA VAL A 179 -9.71 0.88 6.79
C VAL A 179 -9.24 1.42 5.46
N LYS A 180 -10.18 1.98 4.70
CA LYS A 180 -9.89 2.73 3.50
C LYS A 180 -10.40 4.16 3.66
N ILE A 181 -9.51 5.12 3.59
CA ILE A 181 -9.82 6.54 3.70
C ILE A 181 -9.62 7.18 2.34
N THR A 182 -10.66 7.85 1.84
CA THR A 182 -10.63 8.49 0.52
C THR A 182 -11.22 9.88 0.57
N ASP A 183 -10.83 10.73 -0.36
CA ASP A 183 -11.47 12.02 -0.61
C ASP A 183 -11.75 12.25 -2.10
N VAL A 184 -12.43 13.36 -2.41
CA VAL A 184 -12.76 13.75 -3.78
C VAL A 184 -11.55 14.23 -4.60
N ALA A 185 -10.44 14.57 -3.95
CA ALA A 185 -9.21 15.02 -4.61
C ALA A 185 -8.31 13.84 -5.04
N GLY A 186 -8.70 12.61 -4.67
CA GLY A 186 -7.97 11.38 -4.96
C GLY A 186 -6.95 11.01 -3.88
N PHE A 187 -7.09 11.58 -2.68
CA PHE A 187 -6.45 11.06 -1.49
C PHE A 187 -6.94 9.63 -1.24
N GLU A 188 -6.03 8.71 -1.00
CA GLU A 188 -6.34 7.31 -0.66
C GLU A 188 -5.31 6.80 0.33
N MET A 189 -5.79 6.26 1.43
CA MET A 189 -4.98 5.65 2.48
C MET A 189 -5.67 4.37 2.92
N ASP A 190 -4.98 3.25 2.75
CA ASP A 190 -5.44 1.91 3.12
C ASP A 190 -4.55 1.35 4.21
N PHE A 191 -5.14 0.75 5.23
CA PHE A 191 -4.41 0.04 6.29
C PHE A 191 -5.31 -0.96 7.00
N VAL A 192 -4.69 -1.82 7.79
CA VAL A 192 -5.37 -2.81 8.62
C VAL A 192 -5.16 -2.44 10.08
N LEU A 193 -6.24 -2.34 10.84
CA LEU A 193 -6.18 -2.15 12.30
C LEU A 193 -5.77 -3.45 12.99
N ASP A 194 -4.92 -3.34 13.99
CA ASP A 194 -4.59 -4.47 14.82
C ASP A 194 -5.81 -4.94 15.61
N ALA A 195 -5.85 -6.24 15.92
CA ALA A 195 -6.95 -6.84 16.65
C ALA A 195 -7.17 -6.13 18.00
N GLY A 196 -8.41 -5.76 18.31
CA GLY A 196 -8.77 -5.11 19.55
C GLY A 196 -8.34 -3.64 19.71
N LYS A 197 -7.67 -3.03 18.71
CA LYS A 197 -7.24 -1.64 18.78
C LYS A 197 -8.42 -0.71 18.98
N LYS A 198 -8.39 0.05 20.07
CA LYS A 198 -9.39 1.08 20.44
C LYS A 198 -8.69 2.38 20.81
N GLY A 199 -9.36 3.50 20.56
CA GLY A 199 -8.85 4.83 20.85
C GLY A 199 -8.20 5.51 19.66
N ASP A 200 -7.39 6.51 19.94
CA ASP A 200 -6.76 7.31 18.90
C ASP A 200 -5.59 6.59 18.22
N VAL A 201 -5.51 6.78 16.93
CA VAL A 201 -4.39 6.33 16.10
C VAL A 201 -3.85 7.53 15.37
N ASP A 202 -2.63 7.91 15.67
CA ASP A 202 -1.91 8.99 15.02
C ASP A 202 -1.07 8.40 13.87
N ILE A 203 -1.31 8.90 12.67
CA ILE A 203 -0.64 8.47 11.43
C ILE A 203 0.24 9.62 10.99
N GLU A 204 1.54 9.48 11.13
CA GLU A 204 2.51 10.48 10.70
C GLU A 204 3.05 10.13 9.31
N VAL A 205 2.77 10.99 8.34
CA VAL A 205 3.31 10.88 6.98
C VAL A 205 4.45 11.90 6.84
N THR A 206 5.69 11.43 6.94
CA THR A 206 6.89 12.28 6.88
C THR A 206 7.45 12.41 5.47
N ASP A 207 7.24 11.40 4.63
CA ASP A 207 7.66 11.37 3.24
C ASP A 207 6.80 10.39 2.46
N ILE A 208 6.32 10.80 1.30
CA ILE A 208 5.53 9.95 0.39
C ILE A 208 6.40 9.17 -0.60
N GLY A 209 7.73 9.26 -0.45
CA GLY A 209 8.67 8.48 -1.25
C GLY A 209 8.66 8.81 -2.74
N THR A 210 8.16 9.99 -3.10
CA THR A 210 8.15 10.43 -4.49
C THR A 210 9.51 10.97 -4.88
N MET A 211 10.16 10.37 -5.87
CA MET A 211 11.40 10.87 -6.44
C MET A 211 11.07 11.94 -7.49
N THR A 212 11.56 13.16 -7.27
CA THR A 212 11.41 14.25 -8.25
C THR A 212 12.64 14.31 -9.14
N LEU A 213 12.45 14.08 -10.43
CA LEU A 213 13.49 14.14 -11.46
C LEU A 213 13.32 15.42 -12.27
N GLN A 214 14.40 16.20 -12.42
CA GLN A 214 14.43 17.31 -13.34
C GLN A 214 14.56 16.77 -14.78
N ILE A 215 13.58 17.06 -15.65
CA ILE A 215 13.51 16.56 -17.03
C ILE A 215 13.61 17.67 -18.08
N GLY A 216 13.97 18.88 -17.68
CA GLY A 216 14.09 20.03 -18.58
C GLY A 216 14.98 21.12 -18.02
N ALA A 217 15.34 22.07 -18.87
CA ALA A 217 16.27 23.14 -18.54
C ALA A 217 15.64 24.27 -17.70
N ASN A 218 14.31 24.36 -17.65
CA ASN A 218 13.61 25.44 -16.94
C ASN A 218 13.13 24.98 -15.58
N GLU A 219 12.89 25.95 -14.71
CA GLU A 219 12.29 25.74 -13.40
C GLU A 219 10.91 25.07 -13.55
N HIS A 220 10.58 24.14 -12.65
CA HIS A 220 9.34 23.35 -12.64
C HIS A 220 9.17 22.30 -13.77
N GLN A 221 10.17 22.08 -14.61
CA GLN A 221 10.17 20.97 -15.55
C GLN A 221 10.62 19.68 -14.86
N THR A 222 9.80 19.20 -13.93
CA THR A 222 10.08 18.02 -13.13
C THR A 222 9.08 16.90 -13.44
N MET A 223 9.53 15.66 -13.29
CA MET A 223 8.70 14.47 -13.28
C MET A 223 8.77 13.80 -11.91
N GLN A 224 7.63 13.51 -11.35
CA GLN A 224 7.54 12.75 -10.12
C GLN A 224 7.41 11.26 -10.46
N VAL A 225 8.28 10.45 -9.85
CA VAL A 225 8.29 9.00 -9.99
C VAL A 225 8.07 8.39 -8.63
N ARG A 226 7.05 7.55 -8.52
CA ARG A 226 6.77 6.78 -7.33
C ARG A 226 6.79 5.29 -7.67
N ILE A 227 7.57 4.53 -6.93
CA ILE A 227 7.61 3.08 -7.02
C ILE A 227 7.14 2.56 -5.66
N PRO A 228 5.93 1.98 -5.57
CA PRO A 228 5.44 1.40 -4.32
C PRO A 228 6.32 0.22 -3.91
N GLU A 229 6.41 -0.01 -2.61
CA GLU A 229 7.11 -1.17 -2.07
C GLU A 229 6.38 -2.45 -2.48
N ILE A 230 7.13 -3.41 -3.03
CA ILE A 230 6.65 -4.75 -3.33
C ILE A 230 7.40 -5.73 -2.44
N SER A 231 6.72 -6.21 -1.42
CA SER A 231 7.24 -7.23 -0.50
C SER A 231 6.18 -8.32 -0.28
N SER A 232 6.55 -9.46 0.29
CA SER A 232 5.60 -10.51 0.64
C SER A 232 4.51 -10.00 1.62
N LYS A 233 4.85 -9.06 2.48
CA LYS A 233 3.90 -8.44 3.42
C LYS A 233 2.92 -7.52 2.72
N THR A 234 3.39 -6.64 1.82
CA THR A 234 2.51 -5.72 1.08
C THR A 234 1.61 -6.44 0.09
N LEU A 235 2.00 -7.63 -0.35
CA LEU A 235 1.22 -8.50 -1.23
C LEU A 235 0.38 -9.55 -0.48
N TYR A 236 0.36 -9.51 0.86
CA TYR A 236 -0.39 -10.47 1.71
C TYR A 236 0.00 -11.94 1.49
N LEU A 237 1.24 -12.21 1.06
CA LEU A 237 1.74 -13.54 0.81
C LEU A 237 2.31 -14.23 2.07
N ASP A 238 2.56 -13.48 3.12
CA ASP A 238 2.97 -13.97 4.43
C ASP A 238 1.85 -14.70 5.20
N GLU A 239 0.60 -14.48 4.81
CA GLU A 239 -0.59 -15.16 5.37
C GLU A 239 -0.97 -16.44 4.62
N VAL A 240 -0.25 -16.75 3.54
CA VAL A 240 -0.53 -17.94 2.73
C VAL A 240 -0.07 -19.19 3.47
N ASP A 241 -1.02 -19.99 3.93
CA ASP A 241 -0.79 -21.28 4.57
C ASP A 241 -1.47 -22.40 3.77
N VAL A 242 -0.65 -23.17 3.06
CA VAL A 242 -1.11 -24.29 2.24
C VAL A 242 -1.33 -25.59 3.03
N THR A 243 -0.98 -25.61 4.32
CA THR A 243 -1.15 -26.77 5.17
C THR A 243 -2.59 -26.92 5.68
N LYS A 244 -3.35 -25.83 5.66
CA LYS A 244 -4.76 -25.82 6.05
C LYS A 244 -5.67 -26.37 4.95
N VAL A 245 -6.82 -26.87 5.36
CA VAL A 245 -7.89 -27.26 4.42
C VAL A 245 -8.30 -26.06 3.57
N ASN A 246 -8.43 -26.25 2.26
CA ASN A 246 -8.62 -25.18 1.26
C ASN A 246 -7.50 -24.12 1.22
N GLY A 247 -6.37 -24.36 1.90
CA GLY A 247 -5.22 -23.46 1.87
C GLY A 247 -4.67 -23.24 0.45
N GLY A 248 -4.73 -24.27 -0.40
CA GLY A 248 -4.33 -24.19 -1.80
C GLY A 248 -5.18 -23.21 -2.62
N ASP A 249 -6.50 -23.27 -2.49
CA ASP A 249 -7.43 -22.40 -3.23
C ASP A 249 -7.25 -20.93 -2.80
N ARG A 250 -7.11 -20.71 -1.48
CA ARG A 250 -6.83 -19.37 -0.94
C ARG A 250 -5.47 -18.84 -1.38
N ALA A 251 -4.46 -19.72 -1.42
CA ALA A 251 -3.14 -19.37 -1.92
C ALA A 251 -3.19 -18.91 -3.38
N ILE A 252 -3.93 -19.63 -4.23
CA ILE A 252 -4.11 -19.26 -5.65
C ILE A 252 -4.76 -17.88 -5.76
N ALA A 253 -5.84 -17.63 -5.05
CA ALA A 253 -6.53 -16.33 -5.08
C ALA A 253 -5.61 -15.17 -4.63
N ARG A 254 -4.81 -15.37 -3.57
CA ARG A 254 -3.83 -14.38 -3.10
C ARG A 254 -2.69 -14.17 -4.09
N LEU A 255 -2.19 -15.24 -4.69
CA LEU A 255 -1.15 -15.15 -5.71
C LEU A 255 -1.64 -14.43 -6.97
N ASP A 256 -2.88 -14.67 -7.41
CA ASP A 256 -3.48 -13.95 -8.54
C ASP A 256 -3.58 -12.44 -8.25
N GLU A 257 -3.97 -12.04 -7.06
CA GLU A 257 -4.01 -10.63 -6.67
C GLU A 257 -2.61 -10.00 -6.60
N ALA A 258 -1.64 -10.74 -6.04
CA ALA A 258 -0.23 -10.32 -6.02
C ALA A 258 0.35 -10.14 -7.43
N ILE A 259 0.02 -11.03 -8.36
CA ILE A 259 0.42 -10.94 -9.78
C ILE A 259 -0.21 -9.71 -10.43
N LYS A 260 -1.49 -9.43 -10.20
CA LYS A 260 -2.17 -8.23 -10.72
C LYS A 260 -1.50 -6.95 -10.21
N THR A 261 -1.27 -6.87 -8.90
CA THR A 261 -0.60 -5.72 -8.26
C THR A 261 0.80 -5.51 -8.83
N THR A 262 1.61 -6.58 -8.90
CA THR A 262 2.96 -6.52 -9.46
C THR A 262 2.95 -6.11 -10.94
N THR A 263 1.98 -6.61 -11.72
CA THR A 263 1.84 -6.25 -13.13
C THR A 263 1.45 -4.79 -13.30
N SER A 264 0.56 -4.28 -12.44
CA SER A 264 0.17 -2.85 -12.43
C SER A 264 1.37 -1.95 -12.14
N VAL A 265 2.18 -2.28 -11.12
CA VAL A 265 3.39 -1.53 -10.79
C VAL A 265 4.41 -1.59 -11.93
N ARG A 266 4.63 -2.76 -12.55
CA ARG A 266 5.50 -2.88 -13.73
C ARG A 266 5.02 -2.01 -14.89
N SER A 267 3.72 -1.95 -15.12
CA SER A 267 3.12 -1.09 -16.17
C SER A 267 3.38 0.40 -15.87
N ALA A 268 3.22 0.83 -14.62
CA ALA A 268 3.51 2.20 -14.21
C ALA A 268 4.99 2.56 -14.38
N VAL A 269 5.91 1.66 -13.96
CA VAL A 269 7.36 1.84 -14.15
C VAL A 269 7.71 1.91 -15.64
N GLY A 270 7.11 1.06 -16.48
CA GLY A 270 7.28 1.12 -17.94
C GLY A 270 6.80 2.44 -18.55
N ALA A 271 5.69 2.99 -18.03
CA ALA A 271 5.23 4.31 -18.46
C ALA A 271 6.22 5.45 -18.06
N TYR A 272 6.79 5.37 -16.86
CA TYR A 272 7.85 6.32 -16.44
C TYR A 272 9.09 6.19 -17.32
N GLN A 273 9.52 4.96 -17.63
CA GLN A 273 10.65 4.72 -18.53
C GLN A 273 10.42 5.35 -19.90
N ASN A 274 9.29 5.11 -20.54
CA ASN A 274 8.95 5.72 -21.82
C ASN A 274 8.97 7.25 -21.75
N ARG A 275 8.40 7.84 -20.70
CA ARG A 275 8.40 9.30 -20.52
C ARG A 275 9.82 9.86 -20.36
N LEU A 276 10.70 9.15 -19.64
CA LEU A 276 12.10 9.53 -19.48
C LEU A 276 12.85 9.43 -20.82
N GLU A 277 12.64 8.38 -21.61
CA GLU A 277 13.25 8.23 -22.93
C GLU A 277 12.86 9.37 -23.86
N TYR A 278 11.56 9.76 -23.88
CA TYR A 278 11.13 10.93 -24.64
C TYR A 278 11.73 12.24 -24.12
N ALA A 279 11.86 12.39 -22.80
CA ALA A 279 12.47 13.57 -22.21
C ALA A 279 13.95 13.68 -22.60
N VAL A 280 14.72 12.57 -22.51
CA VAL A 280 16.11 12.51 -22.95
C VAL A 280 16.23 12.89 -24.43
N SER A 281 15.43 12.30 -25.31
CA SER A 281 15.46 12.63 -26.73
C SER A 281 15.15 14.10 -27.01
N SER A 282 14.22 14.71 -26.26
CA SER A 282 13.91 16.14 -26.36
C SER A 282 15.04 17.03 -25.85
N LEU A 283 15.72 16.59 -24.77
CA LEU A 283 16.88 17.31 -24.23
C LEU A 283 18.07 17.27 -25.20
N ASP A 284 18.34 16.11 -25.82
CA ASP A 284 19.41 15.96 -26.82
C ASP A 284 19.17 16.90 -28.02
N ALA A 285 17.93 16.97 -28.54
CA ALA A 285 17.58 17.90 -29.59
C ALA A 285 17.75 19.38 -29.16
N SER A 286 17.35 19.68 -27.91
CA SER A 286 17.51 21.04 -27.36
C SER A 286 18.99 21.41 -27.18
N GLU A 287 19.85 20.47 -26.80
CA GLU A 287 21.30 20.64 -26.68
C GLU A 287 21.91 20.93 -28.07
N GLU A 288 21.51 20.18 -29.11
CA GLU A 288 21.96 20.42 -30.49
C GLU A 288 21.55 21.79 -30.96
N ASP A 289 20.29 22.18 -30.74
CA ASP A 289 19.78 23.52 -31.12
C ASP A 289 20.51 24.64 -30.38
N MET A 290 20.77 24.47 -29.06
CA MET A 290 21.54 25.43 -28.29
C MET A 290 22.99 25.54 -28.76
N THR A 291 23.63 24.43 -29.07
CA THR A 291 25.00 24.38 -29.59
C THR A 291 25.06 25.10 -30.94
N ASN A 292 24.10 24.85 -31.84
CA ASN A 292 23.99 25.54 -33.11
C ASN A 292 23.74 27.05 -32.95
N ALA A 293 22.91 27.45 -31.97
CA ALA A 293 22.65 28.86 -31.66
C ALA A 293 23.91 29.57 -31.12
N ILE A 294 24.64 28.91 -30.22
CA ILE A 294 25.91 29.42 -29.69
C ILE A 294 26.92 29.57 -30.81
N SER A 295 27.05 28.58 -31.70
CA SER A 295 27.93 28.64 -32.85
C SER A 295 27.61 29.87 -33.75
N ARG A 296 26.31 30.10 -34.03
CA ARG A 296 25.90 31.27 -34.82
C ARG A 296 26.23 32.63 -34.18
N ILE A 297 26.30 32.70 -32.85
CA ILE A 297 26.57 33.92 -32.10
C ILE A 297 28.05 34.10 -31.87
N SER A 298 28.76 33.02 -31.55
CA SER A 298 30.15 33.02 -31.09
C SER A 298 31.16 32.81 -32.24
N ASP A 299 30.77 32.02 -33.23
CA ASP A 299 31.69 31.69 -34.32
C ASP A 299 31.79 32.85 -35.33
N VAL A 300 33.02 33.15 -35.70
CA VAL A 300 33.36 34.21 -36.64
C VAL A 300 33.71 33.56 -37.97
N ASP A 301 33.14 34.10 -39.06
CA ASP A 301 33.56 33.76 -40.42
C ASP A 301 35.02 34.28 -40.60
N MET A 302 35.97 33.33 -40.50
CA MET A 302 37.40 33.64 -40.60
C MET A 302 37.75 34.33 -41.89
N ALA A 303 37.06 34.07 -42.98
CA ALA A 303 37.33 34.72 -44.27
C ALA A 303 36.92 36.19 -44.24
N LYS A 304 35.78 36.50 -43.64
CA LYS A 304 35.27 37.85 -43.45
C LYS A 304 36.15 38.64 -42.49
N GLU A 305 36.48 38.04 -41.32
CA GLU A 305 37.31 38.69 -40.31
C GLU A 305 38.73 38.94 -40.79
N MET A 306 39.32 38.00 -41.53
CA MET A 306 40.65 38.21 -42.12
C MET A 306 40.64 39.32 -43.20
N THR A 307 39.51 39.47 -43.92
CA THR A 307 39.35 40.55 -44.89
C THR A 307 39.26 41.89 -44.16
N GLU A 308 38.52 41.97 -43.08
CA GLU A 308 38.46 43.18 -42.25
C GLU A 308 39.81 43.51 -41.59
N TYR A 309 40.48 42.50 -41.01
CA TYR A 309 41.81 42.67 -40.43
C TYR A 309 42.85 43.18 -41.44
N THR A 310 42.86 42.60 -42.66
CA THR A 310 43.76 43.08 -43.72
C THR A 310 43.43 44.51 -44.12
N LYS A 311 42.15 44.86 -44.24
CA LYS A 311 41.70 46.22 -44.52
C LYS A 311 42.19 47.22 -43.46
N TYR A 312 42.01 46.89 -42.17
CA TYR A 312 42.48 47.76 -41.09
C TYR A 312 43.99 47.84 -41.04
N THR A 313 44.72 46.76 -41.31
CA THR A 313 46.18 46.74 -41.38
C THR A 313 46.69 47.63 -42.50
N VAL A 314 46.08 47.55 -43.69
CA VAL A 314 46.42 48.43 -44.86
C VAL A 314 46.09 49.88 -44.53
N LEU A 315 44.94 50.15 -43.90
CA LEU A 315 44.58 51.52 -43.52
C LEU A 315 45.53 52.08 -42.47
N GLN A 316 46.00 51.27 -41.54
CA GLN A 316 46.99 51.68 -40.56
C GLN A 316 48.35 52.01 -41.21
N GLN A 317 48.81 51.15 -42.15
CA GLN A 317 50.07 51.41 -42.90
C GLN A 317 49.94 52.67 -43.79
N ALA A 318 48.82 52.81 -44.46
CA ALA A 318 48.56 54.01 -45.27
C ALA A 318 48.52 55.30 -44.39
N GLY A 319 47.82 55.21 -43.24
CA GLY A 319 47.74 56.30 -42.27
C GLY A 319 49.10 56.70 -41.71
N THR A 320 49.93 55.73 -41.34
CA THR A 320 51.29 56.04 -40.89
C THR A 320 52.17 56.63 -41.99
N SER A 321 52.02 56.17 -43.26
CA SER A 321 52.72 56.70 -44.39
C SER A 321 52.27 58.14 -44.69
N VAL A 322 50.97 58.44 -44.70
CA VAL A 322 50.45 59.78 -44.84
C VAL A 322 50.87 60.71 -43.70
N LEU A 323 50.90 60.26 -42.49
CA LEU A 323 51.43 61.02 -41.34
C LEU A 323 52.91 61.33 -41.49
N ALA A 324 53.73 60.39 -41.95
CA ALA A 324 55.16 60.63 -42.24
C ALA A 324 55.29 61.69 -43.33
N GLN A 325 54.51 61.55 -44.40
CA GLN A 325 54.54 62.53 -45.47
C GLN A 325 54.02 63.92 -45.03
N ALA A 326 53.00 64.00 -44.21
CA ALA A 326 52.52 65.26 -43.63
C ALA A 326 53.56 65.95 -42.70
N ASN A 327 54.39 65.12 -41.97
CA ASN A 327 55.48 65.65 -41.17
C ASN A 327 56.68 66.11 -42.00
N ASP A 328 56.86 65.56 -43.20
CA ASP A 328 57.95 66.00 -44.11
C ASP A 328 57.64 67.38 -44.86
N ILE A 329 56.34 67.70 -45.00
CA ILE A 329 55.92 68.98 -45.67
C ILE A 329 56.47 70.21 -44.87
N PRO A 330 56.33 70.37 -43.56
CA PRO A 330 56.84 71.48 -42.85
C PRO A 330 58.42 71.59 -42.93
N GLN A 331 59.07 70.40 -42.94
CA GLN A 331 60.53 70.38 -43.11
C GLN A 331 61.01 70.86 -44.50
N SER A 332 60.33 70.48 -45.53
CA SER A 332 60.65 70.93 -46.85
C SER A 332 60.30 72.45 -47.11
N VAL A 333 59.27 72.94 -46.44
CA VAL A 333 58.99 74.41 -46.41
C VAL A 333 60.07 75.20 -45.67
N LEU A 334 60.59 74.64 -44.54
CA LEU A 334 61.71 75.27 -43.84
C LEU A 334 63.01 75.27 -44.63
N GLN A 335 63.27 74.25 -45.48
CA GLN A 335 64.40 74.24 -46.41
C GLN A 335 64.31 75.25 -47.53
N LEU A 336 63.10 75.61 -47.96
CA LEU A 336 62.88 76.63 -48.98
C LEU A 336 62.89 78.05 -48.47
N LEU A 337 62.88 78.25 -47.15
CA LEU A 337 62.99 79.53 -46.45
C LEU A 337 64.37 79.87 -45.97
N GLN A 338 65.37 78.96 -46.15
CA GLN A 338 66.76 79.22 -45.97
C GLN A 338 67.49 79.51 -47.29
#